data_5f74aecfb927d4d09b415434f7cc2e4e
#
_entry.id   5f74aecfb927d4d09b415434f7cc2e4e
#
_cell.length_a   1.000
_cell.length_b   1.000
_cell.length_c   1.000
_cell.angle_alpha   90.00
_cell.angle_beta   90.00
_cell.angle_gamma   90.00
#
_symmetry.space_group_name_H-M   'P 1'
#
loop_
_entity.id
_entity.type
_entity.pdbx_description
1 polymer ?
#
loop_
_entity_poly.entity_id
_entity_poly.type
_entity_poly.pdbx_seq_one_letter_code
_entity_poly.pdbx_strand_id
1 'polypeptide(L)'
;MKPFWLHSLLRIYTLVMIAIIASFAVMLSYADWSSREKEAQRVAQRVTTRTVSEIEYYHRESTQIAQALVENQARIEGVYKYFSLSTPDYFYWQLERKASPYISVSLYENIDDLYVRNDFVTGVAIVLQDYKEVFVSTRGKRSGEKIPAENFKPAPNSFAIPVSDPVSDQDLGVIYISLSPDVLRGAIDNTRGNTPMAVTVTSPFDTEMFQLGEKVSAEREDWLVGVTSHGYQVRVAVPKDFVLKGTLTSSAVIIGLSILFIIILYITLRQTFSNYQKQVVDLVES
;
A
#
# COMPACT_ATOMS: atom_id res chain seq x y z
N MET A 1 49.06 -55.98 8.74
CA MET A 1 47.59 -56.00 9.06
C MET A 1 47.00 -54.61 8.84
N LYS A 2 46.05 -54.46 7.94
CA LYS A 2 45.36 -53.14 7.79
C LYS A 2 44.48 -52.93 9.05
N PRO A 3 44.62 -51.81 9.77
CA PRO A 3 43.88 -51.61 11.01
C PRO A 3 42.40 -51.32 10.70
N PHE A 4 41.58 -52.34 10.66
CA PHE A 4 40.16 -52.30 10.36
C PHE A 4 39.41 -51.32 11.28
N TRP A 5 39.83 -51.17 12.53
CA TRP A 5 39.25 -50.28 13.53
C TRP A 5 39.43 -48.79 13.15
N LEU A 6 40.52 -48.41 12.51
CA LEU A 6 40.77 -47.01 12.11
C LEU A 6 39.81 -46.53 11.03
N HIS A 7 39.46 -47.40 10.06
CA HIS A 7 38.47 -47.10 9.03
C HIS A 7 37.05 -46.98 9.59
N SER A 8 36.74 -47.81 10.60
CA SER A 8 35.45 -47.76 11.29
C SER A 8 35.30 -46.47 12.10
N LEU A 9 36.38 -46.05 12.79
CA LEU A 9 36.45 -44.81 13.55
C LEU A 9 36.29 -43.57 12.67
N LEU A 10 37.01 -43.53 11.54
CA LEU A 10 36.87 -42.46 10.55
C LEU A 10 35.45 -42.33 10.01
N ARG A 11 34.78 -43.46 9.71
CA ARG A 11 33.37 -43.46 9.26
C ARG A 11 32.42 -42.88 10.32
N ILE A 12 32.60 -43.28 11.60
CA ILE A 12 31.75 -42.80 12.69
C ILE A 12 31.94 -41.28 12.86
N TYR A 13 33.18 -40.78 12.91
CA TYR A 13 33.44 -39.35 13.03
C TYR A 13 32.86 -38.55 11.84
N THR A 14 33.04 -39.05 10.61
CA THR A 14 32.45 -38.42 9.42
C THR A 14 30.94 -38.35 9.48
N LEU A 15 30.28 -39.42 9.89
CA LEU A 15 28.81 -39.46 10.02
C LEU A 15 28.31 -38.47 11.11
N VAL A 16 28.97 -38.42 12.26
CA VAL A 16 28.63 -37.48 13.34
C VAL A 16 28.79 -36.04 12.87
N MET A 17 29.87 -35.74 12.19
CA MET A 17 30.14 -34.39 11.66
C MET A 17 29.13 -33.99 10.58
N ILE A 18 28.78 -34.90 9.68
CA ILE A 18 27.70 -34.66 8.68
C ILE A 18 26.36 -34.36 9.38
N ALA A 19 26.03 -35.14 10.41
CA ALA A 19 24.78 -34.92 11.16
C ALA A 19 24.76 -33.55 11.85
N ILE A 20 25.87 -33.12 12.46
CA ILE A 20 26.00 -31.82 13.09
C ILE A 20 25.86 -30.69 12.05
N ILE A 21 26.60 -30.76 10.93
CA ILE A 21 26.54 -29.73 9.87
C ILE A 21 25.16 -29.66 9.23
N ALA A 22 24.52 -30.80 8.97
CA ALA A 22 23.17 -30.86 8.45
C ALA A 22 22.15 -30.22 9.43
N SER A 23 22.28 -30.48 10.74
CA SER A 23 21.45 -29.86 11.74
C SER A 23 21.62 -28.33 11.78
N PHE A 24 22.85 -27.84 11.69
CA PHE A 24 23.12 -26.41 11.60
C PHE A 24 22.56 -25.79 10.30
N ALA A 25 22.69 -26.44 9.16
CA ALA A 25 22.13 -25.98 7.88
C ALA A 25 20.60 -25.85 7.94
N VAL A 26 19.92 -26.84 8.53
CA VAL A 26 18.46 -26.79 8.74
C VAL A 26 18.08 -25.64 9.68
N MET A 27 18.79 -25.51 10.81
CA MET A 27 18.52 -24.45 11.79
C MET A 27 18.72 -23.05 11.18
N LEU A 28 19.79 -22.83 10.40
CA LEU A 28 20.05 -21.55 9.73
C LEU A 28 18.99 -21.25 8.66
N SER A 29 18.58 -22.26 7.87
CA SER A 29 17.55 -22.11 6.87
C SER A 29 16.19 -21.74 7.50
N TYR A 30 15.86 -22.39 8.63
CA TYR A 30 14.65 -22.06 9.39
C TYR A 30 14.70 -20.66 9.98
N ALA A 31 15.84 -20.25 10.54
CA ALA A 31 16.04 -18.91 11.11
C ALA A 31 15.92 -17.82 10.02
N ASP A 32 16.50 -18.04 8.83
CA ASP A 32 16.37 -17.13 7.68
C ASP A 32 14.93 -17.01 7.23
N TRP A 33 14.22 -18.14 7.08
CA TRP A 33 12.78 -18.13 6.72
C TRP A 33 11.95 -17.35 7.75
N SER A 34 12.09 -17.65 9.03
CA SER A 34 11.36 -16.96 10.11
C SER A 34 11.67 -15.46 10.16
N SER A 35 12.94 -15.09 9.90
CA SER A 35 13.35 -13.68 9.86
C SER A 35 12.71 -12.93 8.68
N ARG A 36 12.69 -13.54 7.49
CA ARG A 36 12.06 -12.96 6.29
C ARG A 36 10.55 -12.83 6.42
N GLU A 37 9.90 -13.83 7.00
CA GLU A 37 8.46 -13.78 7.25
C GLU A 37 8.11 -12.64 8.20
N LYS A 38 8.84 -12.51 9.32
CA LYS A 38 8.66 -11.41 10.28
C LYS A 38 8.91 -10.04 9.64
N GLU A 39 9.93 -9.92 8.81
CA GLU A 39 10.22 -8.65 8.12
C GLU A 39 9.13 -8.32 7.10
N ALA A 40 8.64 -9.30 6.32
CA ALA A 40 7.53 -9.11 5.41
C ALA A 40 6.26 -8.64 6.15
N GLN A 41 5.94 -9.25 7.29
CA GLN A 41 4.82 -8.83 8.15
C GLN A 41 5.01 -7.41 8.70
N ARG A 42 6.22 -7.05 9.16
CA ARG A 42 6.51 -5.68 9.62
C ARG A 42 6.36 -4.64 8.52
N VAL A 43 6.82 -4.95 7.32
CA VAL A 43 6.67 -4.05 6.16
C VAL A 43 5.20 -3.92 5.81
N ALA A 44 4.44 -5.02 5.75
CA ALA A 44 3.01 -4.99 5.51
C ALA A 44 2.25 -4.17 6.56
N GLN A 45 2.59 -4.31 7.84
CA GLN A 45 2.00 -3.51 8.92
C GLN A 45 2.32 -2.02 8.77
N ARG A 46 3.56 -1.66 8.44
CA ARG A 46 3.95 -0.26 8.16
C ARG A 46 3.17 0.32 6.99
N VAL A 47 3.03 -0.45 5.90
CA VAL A 47 2.25 -0.03 4.73
C VAL A 47 0.77 0.14 5.09
N THR A 48 0.18 -0.79 5.83
CA THR A 48 -1.21 -0.69 6.29
C THR A 48 -1.42 0.57 7.12
N THR A 49 -0.60 0.78 8.15
CA THR A 49 -0.70 1.97 9.03
C THR A 49 -0.49 3.26 8.26
N ARG A 50 0.50 3.31 7.36
CA ARG A 50 0.76 4.50 6.55
C ARG A 50 -0.39 4.80 5.60
N THR A 51 -0.92 3.79 4.91
CA THR A 51 -2.05 3.95 3.98
C THR A 51 -3.32 4.42 4.71
N VAL A 52 -3.62 3.85 5.89
CA VAL A 52 -4.73 4.32 6.74
C VAL A 52 -4.55 5.80 7.08
N SER A 53 -3.37 6.20 7.55
CA SER A 53 -3.08 7.60 7.90
C SER A 53 -3.19 8.55 6.71
N GLU A 54 -2.76 8.12 5.51
CA GLU A 54 -2.90 8.92 4.28
C GLU A 54 -4.37 9.10 3.87
N ILE A 55 -5.17 8.03 3.96
CA ILE A 55 -6.60 8.11 3.65
C ILE A 55 -7.31 9.04 4.64
N GLU A 56 -6.99 8.96 5.93
CA GLU A 56 -7.55 9.88 6.95
C GLU A 56 -7.13 11.32 6.70
N TYR A 57 -5.88 11.53 6.31
CA TYR A 57 -5.38 12.86 5.95
C TYR A 57 -6.16 13.44 4.75
N TYR A 58 -6.24 12.69 3.63
CA TYR A 58 -6.93 13.17 2.43
C TYR A 58 -8.45 13.28 2.63
N HIS A 59 -9.06 12.44 3.46
CA HIS A 59 -10.46 12.59 3.82
C HIS A 59 -10.69 13.90 4.58
N ARG A 60 -9.84 14.22 5.55
CA ARG A 60 -9.91 15.48 6.31
C ARG A 60 -9.70 16.69 5.40
N GLU A 61 -8.67 16.68 4.55
CA GLU A 61 -8.44 17.74 3.57
C GLU A 61 -9.64 17.91 2.62
N SER A 62 -10.20 16.79 2.13
CA SER A 62 -11.39 16.82 1.28
C SER A 62 -12.61 17.39 2.01
N THR A 63 -12.75 17.11 3.31
CA THR A 63 -13.79 17.71 4.15
C THR A 63 -13.63 19.21 4.26
N GLN A 64 -12.42 19.71 4.49
CA GLN A 64 -12.14 21.14 4.53
C GLN A 64 -12.41 21.81 3.18
N ILE A 65 -12.04 21.15 2.09
CA ILE A 65 -12.32 21.63 0.73
C ILE A 65 -13.84 21.72 0.49
N ALA A 66 -14.59 20.67 0.80
CA ALA A 66 -16.06 20.66 0.62
C ALA A 66 -16.74 21.73 1.46
N GLN A 67 -16.33 21.91 2.71
CA GLN A 67 -16.82 22.96 3.59
C GLN A 67 -16.48 24.35 3.05
N ALA A 68 -15.27 24.56 2.51
CA ALA A 68 -14.88 25.84 1.93
C ALA A 68 -15.74 26.25 0.72
N LEU A 69 -16.29 25.29 -0.03
CA LEU A 69 -17.20 25.59 -1.14
C LEU A 69 -18.56 26.13 -0.70
N VAL A 70 -18.96 25.89 0.56
CA VAL A 70 -20.22 26.32 1.17
C VAL A 70 -19.98 27.11 2.46
N GLU A 71 -18.80 27.74 2.62
CA GLU A 71 -18.35 28.38 3.84
C GLU A 71 -19.23 29.55 4.31
N ASN A 72 -19.88 30.23 3.36
CA ASN A 72 -20.71 31.40 3.63
C ASN A 72 -21.88 31.52 2.64
N GLN A 73 -22.86 32.36 3.03
CA GLN A 73 -24.09 32.55 2.24
C GLN A 73 -23.84 32.97 0.80
N ALA A 74 -22.79 33.76 0.53
CA ALA A 74 -22.49 34.19 -0.84
C ALA A 74 -22.01 33.03 -1.73
N ARG A 75 -21.20 32.11 -1.16
CA ARG A 75 -20.77 30.88 -1.88
C ARG A 75 -21.93 29.92 -2.07
N ILE A 76 -22.76 29.73 -1.03
CA ILE A 76 -23.98 28.91 -1.12
C ILE A 76 -24.92 29.49 -2.19
N GLU A 77 -25.18 30.81 -2.19
CA GLU A 77 -25.96 31.47 -3.22
C GLU A 77 -25.39 31.23 -4.63
N GLY A 78 -24.05 31.31 -4.76
CA GLY A 78 -23.34 31.04 -6.02
C GLY A 78 -23.58 29.61 -6.52
N VAL A 79 -23.53 28.62 -5.63
CA VAL A 79 -23.84 27.22 -5.96
C VAL A 79 -25.32 27.10 -6.38
N TYR A 80 -26.26 27.58 -5.59
CA TYR A 80 -27.72 27.52 -5.92
C TYR A 80 -28.06 28.24 -7.22
N LYS A 81 -27.46 29.42 -7.47
CA LYS A 81 -27.68 30.16 -8.72
C LYS A 81 -27.14 29.39 -9.93
N TYR A 82 -26.02 28.70 -9.78
CA TYR A 82 -25.52 27.83 -10.84
C TYR A 82 -26.55 26.77 -11.24
N PHE A 83 -27.20 26.11 -10.26
CA PHE A 83 -28.22 25.08 -10.56
C PHE A 83 -29.51 25.64 -11.07
N SER A 84 -29.94 26.82 -10.61
CA SER A 84 -31.25 27.40 -10.93
C SER A 84 -31.29 28.20 -12.22
N LEU A 85 -30.14 28.71 -12.69
CA LEU A 85 -30.06 29.56 -13.88
C LEU A 85 -29.54 28.78 -15.09
N SER A 86 -29.82 29.28 -16.30
CA SER A 86 -29.12 28.86 -17.51
C SER A 86 -27.65 29.32 -17.46
N THR A 87 -26.77 28.67 -18.21
CA THR A 87 -25.35 29.05 -18.23
C THR A 87 -25.13 30.53 -18.61
N PRO A 88 -25.79 31.11 -19.63
CA PRO A 88 -25.67 32.54 -19.92
C PRO A 88 -26.16 33.42 -18.77
N ASP A 89 -27.33 33.12 -18.18
CA ASP A 89 -27.89 33.91 -17.09
C ASP A 89 -27.04 33.85 -15.84
N TYR A 90 -26.43 32.71 -15.54
CA TYR A 90 -25.48 32.57 -14.45
C TYR A 90 -24.24 33.43 -14.67
N PHE A 91 -23.75 33.49 -15.89
CA PHE A 91 -22.60 34.35 -16.24
C PHE A 91 -22.93 35.84 -16.07
N TYR A 92 -24.14 36.30 -16.52
CA TYR A 92 -24.59 37.69 -16.31
C TYR A 92 -24.74 38.00 -14.81
N TRP A 93 -25.35 37.09 -14.05
CA TRP A 93 -25.49 37.24 -12.61
C TRP A 93 -24.11 37.38 -11.90
N GLN A 94 -23.13 36.61 -12.32
CA GLN A 94 -21.77 36.73 -11.79
C GLN A 94 -21.15 38.11 -12.11
N LEU A 95 -21.32 38.62 -13.33
CA LEU A 95 -20.80 39.94 -13.72
C LEU A 95 -21.38 41.07 -12.86
N GLU A 96 -22.67 41.02 -12.57
CA GLU A 96 -23.34 41.99 -11.68
C GLU A 96 -22.77 41.97 -10.25
N ARG A 97 -22.44 40.76 -9.76
CA ARG A 97 -21.88 40.56 -8.39
C ARG A 97 -20.37 40.86 -8.29
N LYS A 98 -19.60 40.79 -9.39
CA LYS A 98 -18.17 41.13 -9.41
C LYS A 98 -17.85 42.56 -9.03
N ALA A 99 -18.84 43.44 -8.88
CA ALA A 99 -18.66 44.77 -8.33
C ALA A 99 -18.23 44.78 -6.84
N SER A 100 -18.28 43.65 -6.13
CA SER A 100 -17.76 43.49 -4.76
C SER A 100 -16.41 42.74 -4.78
N PRO A 101 -15.28 43.40 -4.49
CA PRO A 101 -13.94 42.83 -4.73
C PRO A 101 -13.50 41.73 -3.72
N TYR A 102 -14.32 41.41 -2.71
CA TYR A 102 -13.85 40.63 -1.56
C TYR A 102 -14.34 39.18 -1.51
N ILE A 103 -15.34 38.77 -2.30
CA ILE A 103 -15.89 37.40 -2.25
C ILE A 103 -16.17 36.93 -3.66
N SER A 104 -15.42 35.93 -4.14
CA SER A 104 -15.80 35.24 -5.39
C SER A 104 -17.04 34.38 -5.12
N VAL A 105 -18.14 34.74 -5.78
CA VAL A 105 -19.39 33.99 -5.80
C VAL A 105 -19.44 33.00 -6.95
N SER A 106 -18.42 32.99 -7.80
CA SER A 106 -18.31 32.11 -8.96
C SER A 106 -17.96 30.69 -8.55
N LEU A 107 -18.86 29.75 -8.77
CA LEU A 107 -18.56 28.33 -8.56
C LEU A 107 -17.33 27.88 -9.36
N TYR A 108 -17.22 28.33 -10.61
CA TYR A 108 -16.07 27.98 -11.46
C TYR A 108 -14.73 28.49 -10.91
N GLU A 109 -14.67 29.78 -10.49
CA GLU A 109 -13.46 30.36 -9.91
C GLU A 109 -13.06 29.63 -8.63
N ASN A 110 -14.03 29.28 -7.77
CA ASN A 110 -13.78 28.54 -6.56
C ASN A 110 -13.26 27.13 -6.82
N ILE A 111 -13.77 26.46 -7.86
CA ILE A 111 -13.29 25.13 -8.28
C ILE A 111 -11.91 25.21 -8.92
N ASP A 112 -11.65 26.22 -9.76
CA ASP A 112 -10.33 26.41 -10.36
C ASP A 112 -9.26 26.71 -9.30
N ASP A 113 -9.56 27.59 -8.34
CA ASP A 113 -8.70 27.88 -7.20
C ASP A 113 -8.43 26.61 -6.35
N LEU A 114 -9.44 25.78 -6.17
CA LEU A 114 -9.31 24.52 -5.45
C LEU A 114 -8.32 23.59 -6.16
N TYR A 115 -8.41 23.45 -7.49
CA TYR A 115 -7.47 22.66 -8.26
C TYR A 115 -6.05 23.20 -8.24
N VAL A 116 -5.88 24.53 -8.21
CA VAL A 116 -4.56 25.15 -8.13
C VAL A 116 -3.90 24.87 -6.77
N ARG A 117 -4.68 24.92 -5.70
CA ARG A 117 -4.16 24.76 -4.32
C ARG A 117 -3.97 23.30 -3.90
N ASN A 118 -4.73 22.38 -4.49
CA ASN A 118 -4.78 20.98 -4.07
C ASN A 118 -4.49 20.05 -5.25
N ASP A 119 -3.23 19.73 -5.44
CA ASP A 119 -2.74 18.92 -6.56
C ASP A 119 -3.24 17.46 -6.51
N PHE A 120 -3.62 16.98 -5.34
CA PHE A 120 -4.18 15.65 -5.15
C PHE A 120 -5.64 15.50 -5.62
N VAL A 121 -6.38 16.62 -5.80
CA VAL A 121 -7.78 16.59 -6.28
C VAL A 121 -7.82 16.49 -7.78
N THR A 122 -8.53 15.50 -8.31
CA THR A 122 -8.70 15.26 -9.75
C THR A 122 -10.10 15.60 -10.25
N GLY A 123 -11.08 15.63 -9.37
CA GLY A 123 -12.46 15.93 -9.71
C GLY A 123 -13.29 16.38 -8.52
N VAL A 124 -14.33 17.16 -8.81
CA VAL A 124 -15.33 17.61 -7.85
C VAL A 124 -16.71 17.40 -8.44
N ALA A 125 -17.62 16.80 -7.68
CA ALA A 125 -19.02 16.77 -8.04
C ALA A 125 -19.88 17.27 -6.87
N ILE A 126 -20.90 18.08 -7.17
CA ILE A 126 -21.82 18.66 -6.18
C ILE A 126 -23.21 18.13 -6.47
N VAL A 127 -23.77 17.44 -5.48
CA VAL A 127 -25.14 16.91 -5.50
C VAL A 127 -25.93 17.66 -4.44
N LEU A 128 -26.87 18.49 -4.86
CA LEU A 128 -27.77 19.19 -3.96
C LEU A 128 -29.09 18.42 -3.83
N GLN A 129 -29.68 18.41 -2.63
CA GLN A 129 -30.94 17.67 -2.37
C GLN A 129 -32.12 18.18 -3.21
N ASP A 130 -32.17 19.49 -3.46
CA ASP A 130 -33.29 20.14 -4.12
C ASP A 130 -33.24 20.08 -5.64
N TYR A 131 -32.18 19.56 -6.23
CA TYR A 131 -31.97 19.56 -7.67
C TYR A 131 -31.84 18.16 -8.26
N LYS A 132 -32.36 17.99 -9.48
CA LYS A 132 -32.25 16.74 -10.26
C LYS A 132 -30.99 16.69 -11.14
N GLU A 133 -30.14 17.68 -11.02
CA GLU A 133 -28.88 17.80 -11.74
C GLU A 133 -27.72 17.75 -10.77
N VAL A 134 -26.58 17.33 -11.26
CA VAL A 134 -25.29 17.27 -10.54
C VAL A 134 -24.28 18.12 -11.29
N PHE A 135 -23.58 18.97 -10.58
CA PHE A 135 -22.40 19.63 -11.11
C PHE A 135 -21.22 18.64 -11.09
N VAL A 136 -20.53 18.51 -12.20
CA VAL A 136 -19.32 17.67 -12.30
C VAL A 136 -18.20 18.47 -12.93
N SER A 137 -17.05 18.49 -12.27
CA SER A 137 -15.82 19.10 -12.77
C SER A 137 -14.67 18.12 -12.68
N THR A 138 -13.76 18.18 -13.65
CA THR A 138 -12.56 17.37 -13.68
C THR A 138 -11.36 18.27 -13.96
N ARG A 139 -10.28 18.08 -13.23
CA ARG A 139 -9.04 18.84 -13.40
C ARG A 139 -8.58 18.82 -14.86
N GLY A 140 -8.22 19.98 -15.40
CA GLY A 140 -7.78 20.13 -16.79
C GLY A 140 -8.91 20.30 -17.82
N LYS A 141 -10.17 20.15 -17.43
CA LYS A 141 -11.32 20.58 -18.23
C LYS A 141 -11.73 21.98 -17.80
N ARG A 142 -11.87 22.89 -18.77
CA ARG A 142 -12.06 24.34 -18.52
C ARG A 142 -13.36 24.74 -17.82
N SER A 143 -14.36 23.86 -17.74
CA SER A 143 -15.63 24.16 -17.10
C SER A 143 -16.27 22.89 -16.59
N GLY A 144 -16.88 22.98 -15.43
CA GLY A 144 -17.77 21.93 -14.97
C GLY A 144 -19.03 21.88 -15.84
N GLU A 145 -19.71 20.76 -15.81
CA GLU A 145 -20.96 20.53 -16.56
C GLU A 145 -22.08 20.10 -15.61
N LYS A 146 -23.33 20.38 -16.00
CA LYS A 146 -24.51 19.82 -15.35
C LYS A 146 -24.88 18.51 -16.03
N ILE A 147 -25.05 17.47 -15.25
CA ILE A 147 -25.55 16.18 -15.73
C ILE A 147 -26.79 15.78 -14.91
N PRO A 148 -27.76 15.06 -15.50
CA PRO A 148 -28.89 14.50 -14.72
C PRO A 148 -28.39 13.61 -13.58
N ALA A 149 -29.02 13.73 -12.40
CA ALA A 149 -28.61 12.96 -11.22
C ALA A 149 -28.70 11.44 -11.44
N GLU A 150 -29.64 10.99 -12.27
CA GLU A 150 -29.80 9.58 -12.66
C GLU A 150 -28.60 9.01 -13.45
N ASN A 151 -27.85 9.89 -14.14
CA ASN A 151 -26.67 9.53 -14.92
C ASN A 151 -25.37 9.69 -14.14
N PHE A 152 -25.42 10.30 -12.96
CA PHE A 152 -24.24 10.52 -12.13
C PHE A 152 -23.82 9.23 -11.43
N LYS A 153 -22.55 8.90 -11.58
CA LYS A 153 -21.88 7.87 -10.80
C LYS A 153 -20.62 8.46 -10.21
N PRO A 154 -20.49 8.50 -8.88
CA PRO A 154 -19.27 9.00 -8.25
C PRO A 154 -18.07 8.16 -8.70
N ALA A 155 -16.93 8.82 -8.90
CA ALA A 155 -15.69 8.11 -9.20
C ALA A 155 -15.33 7.20 -8.03
N PRO A 156 -14.81 5.98 -8.29
CA PRO A 156 -14.48 5.04 -7.22
C PRO A 156 -13.50 5.61 -6.19
N ASN A 157 -12.57 6.45 -6.64
CA ASN A 157 -11.55 7.13 -5.83
C ASN A 157 -12.03 8.46 -5.23
N SER A 158 -13.32 8.63 -4.96
CA SER A 158 -13.86 9.86 -4.38
C SER A 158 -14.33 9.67 -2.94
N PHE A 159 -14.17 10.72 -2.15
CA PHE A 159 -14.81 10.88 -0.83
C PHE A 159 -16.15 11.57 -0.99
N ALA A 160 -17.18 11.01 -0.36
CA ALA A 160 -18.51 11.62 -0.27
C ALA A 160 -18.57 12.42 1.03
N ILE A 161 -18.64 13.73 0.93
CA ILE A 161 -18.66 14.65 2.08
C ILE A 161 -20.04 15.30 2.18
N PRO A 162 -20.83 15.00 3.21
CA PRO A 162 -22.06 15.72 3.47
C PRO A 162 -21.75 17.16 3.85
N VAL A 163 -22.55 18.09 3.34
CA VAL A 163 -22.40 19.52 3.60
C VAL A 163 -23.72 20.12 4.03
N SER A 164 -23.67 21.01 5.03
CA SER A 164 -24.78 21.77 5.55
C SER A 164 -24.53 23.26 5.49
N ASP A 165 -25.59 24.04 5.54
CA ASP A 165 -25.53 25.48 5.67
C ASP A 165 -24.93 25.84 7.05
N PRO A 166 -23.80 26.56 7.10
CA PRO A 166 -23.13 26.87 8.36
C PRO A 166 -23.94 27.79 9.31
N VAL A 167 -25.03 28.40 8.82
CA VAL A 167 -25.88 29.32 9.63
C VAL A 167 -27.12 28.60 10.12
N SER A 168 -27.82 27.86 9.22
CA SER A 168 -29.07 27.18 9.53
C SER A 168 -28.91 25.72 9.92
N ASP A 169 -27.73 25.15 9.75
CA ASP A 169 -27.45 23.71 9.90
C ASP A 169 -28.31 22.81 9.00
N GLN A 170 -28.93 23.40 7.99
CA GLN A 170 -29.75 22.66 7.02
C GLN A 170 -28.84 21.86 6.10
N ASP A 171 -29.17 20.59 5.89
CA ASP A 171 -28.49 19.74 4.94
C ASP A 171 -28.63 20.27 3.50
N LEU A 172 -27.52 20.56 2.85
CA LEU A 172 -27.46 21.05 1.48
C LEU A 172 -27.32 19.91 0.47
N GLY A 173 -26.65 18.81 0.88
CA GLY A 173 -26.37 17.68 0.02
C GLY A 173 -25.00 17.08 0.22
N VAL A 174 -24.42 16.54 -0.86
CA VAL A 174 -23.12 15.84 -0.82
C VAL A 174 -22.17 16.40 -1.86
N ILE A 175 -20.93 16.68 -1.45
CA ILE A 175 -19.83 17.01 -2.35
C ILE A 175 -18.89 15.82 -2.46
N TYR A 176 -18.65 15.37 -3.67
CA TYR A 176 -17.70 14.30 -3.97
C TYR A 176 -16.37 14.92 -4.39
N ILE A 177 -15.30 14.56 -3.68
CA ILE A 177 -13.93 14.98 -3.99
C ILE A 177 -13.15 13.76 -4.47
N SER A 178 -12.78 13.73 -5.74
CA SER A 178 -12.02 12.64 -6.35
C SER A 178 -10.51 12.86 -6.16
N LEU A 179 -9.81 11.82 -5.72
CA LEU A 179 -8.38 11.83 -5.48
C LEU A 179 -7.59 11.36 -6.71
N SER A 180 -6.36 11.84 -6.83
CA SER A 180 -5.38 11.18 -7.69
C SER A 180 -4.93 9.85 -7.10
N PRO A 181 -5.05 8.72 -7.83
CA PRO A 181 -4.52 7.44 -7.35
C PRO A 181 -3.01 7.47 -7.10
N ASP A 182 -2.28 8.39 -7.74
CA ASP A 182 -0.82 8.49 -7.65
C ASP A 182 -0.34 8.95 -6.27
N VAL A 183 -1.16 9.71 -5.53
CA VAL A 183 -0.80 10.12 -4.16
C VAL A 183 -0.74 8.93 -3.21
N LEU A 184 -1.70 8.01 -3.30
CA LEU A 184 -1.69 6.77 -2.51
C LEU A 184 -0.59 5.82 -2.97
N ARG A 185 -0.40 5.69 -4.29
CA ARG A 185 0.67 4.89 -4.87
C ARG A 185 2.04 5.35 -4.38
N GLY A 186 2.32 6.66 -4.43
CA GLY A 186 3.58 7.23 -3.96
C GLY A 186 3.85 6.94 -2.48
N ALA A 187 2.84 7.08 -1.61
CA ALA A 187 2.97 6.78 -0.19
C ALA A 187 3.26 5.29 0.07
N ILE A 188 2.60 4.39 -0.66
CA ILE A 188 2.78 2.95 -0.56
C ILE A 188 4.17 2.56 -1.09
N ASP A 189 4.56 3.02 -2.27
CA ASP A 189 5.84 2.70 -2.92
C ASP A 189 7.03 3.13 -2.05
N ASN A 190 6.97 4.32 -1.46
CA ASN A 190 7.98 4.82 -0.54
C ASN A 190 8.11 3.97 0.75
N THR A 191 7.00 3.34 1.19
CA THR A 191 6.97 2.57 2.43
C THR A 191 7.33 1.11 2.22
N ARG A 192 6.90 0.49 1.11
CA ARG A 192 7.14 -0.94 0.82
C ARG A 192 8.55 -1.23 0.35
N GLY A 193 9.25 -0.24 -0.22
CA GLY A 193 10.54 -0.44 -0.88
C GLY A 193 10.43 -1.49 -2.00
N ASN A 194 11.32 -2.48 -1.98
CA ASN A 194 11.36 -3.57 -2.98
C ASN A 194 10.45 -4.77 -2.64
N THR A 195 9.67 -4.71 -1.56
CA THR A 195 8.80 -5.82 -1.18
C THR A 195 7.54 -5.81 -2.07
N PRO A 196 7.28 -6.86 -2.86
CA PRO A 196 6.06 -6.95 -3.62
C PRO A 196 4.86 -7.13 -2.68
N MET A 197 3.82 -6.36 -2.92
CA MET A 197 2.60 -6.38 -2.11
C MET A 197 1.39 -6.16 -2.99
N ALA A 198 0.26 -6.74 -2.57
CA ALA A 198 -1.05 -6.33 -3.01
C ALA A 198 -1.66 -5.40 -1.95
N VAL A 199 -2.14 -4.25 -2.36
CA VAL A 199 -2.82 -3.28 -1.50
C VAL A 199 -4.16 -2.96 -2.14
N THR A 200 -5.24 -3.09 -1.38
CA THR A 200 -6.59 -2.72 -1.81
C THR A 200 -7.20 -1.79 -0.78
N VAL A 201 -7.77 -0.70 -1.24
CA VAL A 201 -8.53 0.24 -0.41
C VAL A 201 -9.98 0.20 -0.86
N THR A 202 -10.89 -0.06 0.08
CA THR A 202 -12.33 -0.05 -0.16
C THR A 202 -13.01 1.04 0.65
N SER A 203 -14.04 1.65 0.06
CA SER A 203 -14.89 2.64 0.72
C SER A 203 -15.80 1.97 1.76
N PRO A 204 -16.45 2.75 2.63
CA PRO A 204 -17.48 2.24 3.55
C PRO A 204 -18.67 1.55 2.85
N PHE A 205 -18.84 1.79 1.55
CA PHE A 205 -19.89 1.19 0.70
C PHE A 205 -19.38 -0.01 -0.11
N ASP A 206 -18.28 -0.61 0.32
CA ASP A 206 -17.62 -1.77 -0.33
C ASP A 206 -17.21 -1.54 -1.80
N THR A 207 -16.98 -0.27 -2.17
CA THR A 207 -16.48 0.10 -3.50
C THR A 207 -14.95 0.17 -3.46
N GLU A 208 -14.29 -0.50 -4.41
CA GLU A 208 -12.83 -0.46 -4.54
C GLU A 208 -12.40 0.95 -5.00
N MET A 209 -11.69 1.67 -4.12
CA MET A 209 -11.16 3.02 -4.39
C MET A 209 -9.79 2.98 -5.05
N PHE A 210 -8.97 2.04 -4.64
CA PHE A 210 -7.57 1.94 -5.08
C PHE A 210 -7.10 0.49 -5.00
N GLN A 211 -6.30 0.09 -5.99
CA GLN A 211 -5.65 -1.20 -6.04
C GLN A 211 -4.21 -1.05 -6.54
N LEU A 212 -3.28 -1.71 -5.86
CA LEU A 212 -1.88 -1.83 -6.26
C LEU A 212 -1.47 -3.31 -6.23
N GLY A 213 -0.73 -3.75 -7.25
CA GLY A 213 -0.28 -5.14 -7.38
C GLY A 213 -1.32 -6.07 -7.99
N GLU A 214 -0.99 -7.36 -8.10
CA GLU A 214 -1.91 -8.37 -8.63
C GLU A 214 -3.09 -8.58 -7.68
N LYS A 215 -4.28 -8.84 -8.25
CA LYS A 215 -5.44 -9.28 -7.45
C LYS A 215 -5.07 -10.56 -6.70
N VAL A 216 -4.82 -10.42 -5.42
CA VAL A 216 -4.67 -11.57 -4.55
C VAL A 216 -6.07 -12.07 -4.25
N SER A 217 -6.33 -13.35 -4.55
CA SER A 217 -7.61 -14.01 -4.27
C SER A 217 -8.07 -13.69 -2.84
N ALA A 218 -9.35 -13.34 -2.69
CA ALA A 218 -9.95 -13.00 -1.39
C ALA A 218 -9.89 -14.13 -0.35
N GLU A 219 -9.60 -15.36 -0.78
CA GLU A 219 -9.50 -16.56 0.05
C GLU A 219 -8.16 -16.71 0.79
N ARG A 220 -7.21 -15.79 0.61
CA ARG A 220 -5.95 -15.83 1.37
C ARG A 220 -6.16 -15.29 2.79
N GLU A 221 -5.97 -16.13 3.77
CA GLU A 221 -6.10 -15.84 5.21
C GLU A 221 -5.07 -14.83 5.77
N ASP A 222 -4.14 -14.36 4.97
CA ASP A 222 -2.96 -13.58 5.43
C ASP A 222 -3.08 -12.07 5.16
N TRP A 223 -4.30 -11.54 4.98
CA TRP A 223 -4.49 -10.10 4.83
C TRP A 223 -4.32 -9.36 6.15
N LEU A 224 -3.45 -8.35 6.16
CA LEU A 224 -3.48 -7.32 7.19
C LEU A 224 -4.55 -6.30 6.84
N VAL A 225 -5.48 -6.09 7.76
CA VAL A 225 -6.60 -5.16 7.57
C VAL A 225 -6.42 -3.98 8.52
N GLY A 226 -6.40 -2.78 7.96
CA GLY A 226 -6.53 -1.53 8.69
C GLY A 226 -7.87 -0.86 8.36
N VAL A 227 -8.47 -0.20 9.33
CA VAL A 227 -9.74 0.53 9.15
C VAL A 227 -9.54 1.96 9.61
N THR A 228 -10.00 2.93 8.81
CA THR A 228 -10.01 4.34 9.19
C THR A 228 -11.20 4.66 10.10
N SER A 229 -11.17 5.82 10.75
CA SER A 229 -12.29 6.33 11.55
C SER A 229 -13.59 6.53 10.74
N HIS A 230 -13.48 6.67 9.42
CA HIS A 230 -14.60 6.86 8.49
C HIS A 230 -15.04 5.56 7.78
N GLY A 231 -14.54 4.40 8.24
CA GLY A 231 -14.96 3.08 7.72
C GLY A 231 -14.28 2.65 6.42
N TYR A 232 -13.27 3.36 5.91
CA TYR A 232 -12.46 2.88 4.79
C TYR A 232 -11.58 1.72 5.24
N GLN A 233 -11.53 0.66 4.44
CA GLN A 233 -10.72 -0.52 4.75
C GLN A 233 -9.51 -0.57 3.85
N VAL A 234 -8.35 -0.77 4.47
CA VAL A 234 -7.07 -0.99 3.80
C VAL A 234 -6.68 -2.45 4.01
N ARG A 235 -6.54 -3.20 2.93
CA ARG A 235 -6.11 -4.60 2.96
C ARG A 235 -4.75 -4.71 2.29
N VAL A 236 -3.78 -5.31 2.99
CA VAL A 236 -2.42 -5.49 2.50
C VAL A 236 -2.03 -6.96 2.60
N ALA A 237 -1.54 -7.53 1.51
CA ALA A 237 -1.02 -8.90 1.48
C ALA A 237 0.38 -8.94 0.86
N VAL A 238 1.26 -9.75 1.44
CA VAL A 238 2.56 -10.08 0.88
C VAL A 238 2.46 -11.46 0.21
N PRO A 239 2.88 -11.61 -1.07
CA PRO A 239 2.86 -12.91 -1.73
C PRO A 239 3.77 -13.91 -1.01
N LYS A 240 3.23 -15.08 -0.61
CA LYS A 240 4.02 -16.16 0.04
C LYS A 240 5.19 -16.61 -0.82
N ASP A 241 5.01 -16.59 -2.15
CA ASP A 241 6.05 -16.97 -3.11
C ASP A 241 7.29 -16.08 -3.03
N PHE A 242 7.14 -14.82 -2.62
CA PHE A 242 8.28 -13.92 -2.44
C PHE A 242 9.15 -14.35 -1.27
N VAL A 243 8.55 -14.68 -0.14
CA VAL A 243 9.25 -15.17 1.03
C VAL A 243 9.91 -16.52 0.73
N LEU A 244 9.17 -17.44 0.11
CA LEU A 244 9.66 -18.77 -0.29
C LEU A 244 10.84 -18.69 -1.26
N LYS A 245 10.75 -17.92 -2.35
CA LYS A 245 11.85 -17.77 -3.32
C LYS A 245 13.12 -17.21 -2.67
N GLY A 246 12.96 -16.18 -1.82
CA GLY A 246 14.09 -15.61 -1.07
C GLY A 246 14.76 -16.65 -0.16
N THR A 247 13.97 -17.43 0.57
CA THR A 247 14.45 -18.48 1.46
C THR A 247 15.12 -19.63 0.69
N LEU A 248 14.52 -20.08 -0.43
CA LEU A 248 15.09 -21.12 -1.26
C LEU A 248 16.49 -20.75 -1.79
N THR A 249 16.66 -19.50 -2.22
CA THR A 249 17.95 -19.00 -2.69
C THR A 249 19.00 -19.01 -1.57
N SER A 250 18.66 -18.48 -0.39
CA SER A 250 19.56 -18.49 0.78
C SER A 250 19.88 -19.91 1.25
N SER A 251 18.87 -20.78 1.32
CA SER A 251 19.03 -22.18 1.72
C SER A 251 19.94 -22.95 0.75
N ALA A 252 19.84 -22.70 -0.57
CA ALA A 252 20.73 -23.30 -1.56
C ALA A 252 22.20 -22.89 -1.32
N VAL A 253 22.45 -21.62 -0.98
CA VAL A 253 23.79 -21.13 -0.62
C VAL A 253 24.29 -21.78 0.67
N ILE A 254 23.47 -21.86 1.71
CA ILE A 254 23.82 -22.49 2.99
C ILE A 254 24.17 -23.98 2.77
N ILE A 255 23.36 -24.70 2.02
CA ILE A 255 23.59 -26.11 1.69
C ILE A 255 24.88 -26.27 0.88
N GLY A 256 25.10 -25.43 -0.13
CA GLY A 256 26.33 -25.46 -0.93
C GLY A 256 27.61 -25.26 -0.10
N LEU A 257 27.60 -24.25 0.79
CA LEU A 257 28.68 -23.99 1.72
C LEU A 257 28.87 -25.15 2.71
N SER A 258 27.79 -25.75 3.19
CA SER A 258 27.84 -26.91 4.09
C SER A 258 28.49 -28.13 3.43
N ILE A 259 28.14 -28.40 2.16
CA ILE A 259 28.74 -29.47 1.37
C ILE A 259 30.26 -29.22 1.17
N LEU A 260 30.63 -27.99 0.80
CA LEU A 260 32.04 -27.62 0.63
C LEU A 260 32.82 -27.82 1.94
N PHE A 261 32.23 -27.42 3.07
CA PHE A 261 32.88 -27.59 4.38
C PHE A 261 33.02 -29.08 4.75
N ILE A 262 32.05 -29.92 4.47
CA ILE A 262 32.11 -31.39 4.66
C ILE A 262 33.25 -31.99 3.83
N ILE A 263 33.42 -31.56 2.57
CA ILE A 263 34.50 -32.05 1.69
C ILE A 263 35.89 -31.68 2.25
N ILE A 264 36.05 -30.42 2.65
CA ILE A 264 37.33 -29.94 3.24
C ILE A 264 37.66 -30.72 4.52
N LEU A 265 36.65 -30.87 5.39
CA LEU A 265 36.83 -31.59 6.64
C LEU A 265 37.17 -33.07 6.42
N TYR A 266 36.51 -33.73 5.46
CA TYR A 266 36.83 -35.11 5.09
C TYR A 266 38.27 -35.27 4.60
N ILE A 267 38.73 -34.37 3.72
CA ILE A 267 40.09 -34.38 3.20
C ILE A 267 41.09 -34.20 4.37
N THR A 268 40.85 -33.24 5.26
CA THR A 268 41.71 -32.96 6.40
C THR A 268 41.80 -34.15 7.35
N LEU A 269 40.63 -34.73 7.71
CA LEU A 269 40.58 -35.92 8.55
C LEU A 269 41.33 -37.09 7.91
N ARG A 270 41.14 -37.36 6.64
CA ARG A 270 41.81 -38.42 5.89
C ARG A 270 43.34 -38.23 5.91
N GLN A 271 43.82 -37.00 5.69
CA GLN A 271 45.25 -36.69 5.73
C GLN A 271 45.83 -36.89 7.16
N THR A 272 45.14 -36.41 8.18
CA THR A 272 45.56 -36.56 9.58
C THR A 272 45.65 -38.04 9.97
N PHE A 273 44.62 -38.83 9.66
CA PHE A 273 44.63 -40.26 9.92
C PHE A 273 45.74 -41.01 9.15
N SER A 274 45.99 -40.64 7.89
CA SER A 274 47.08 -41.22 7.11
C SER A 274 48.45 -40.92 7.72
N ASN A 275 48.67 -39.72 8.24
CA ASN A 275 49.91 -39.33 8.91
C ASN A 275 50.11 -40.09 10.24
N TYR A 276 49.04 -40.24 11.04
CA TYR A 276 49.07 -41.05 12.25
C TYR A 276 49.37 -42.52 11.95
N GLN A 277 48.80 -43.09 10.89
CA GLN A 277 49.13 -44.46 10.46
C GLN A 277 50.62 -44.63 10.16
N LYS A 278 51.25 -43.70 9.44
CA LYS A 278 52.67 -43.75 9.13
C LYS A 278 53.52 -43.71 10.41
N GLN A 279 53.20 -42.79 11.33
CA GLN A 279 53.92 -42.64 12.60
C GLN A 279 53.81 -43.92 13.47
N VAL A 280 52.64 -44.55 13.52
CA VAL A 280 52.46 -45.80 14.27
C VAL A 280 53.23 -46.97 13.65
N VAL A 281 53.29 -47.08 12.30
CA VAL A 281 54.04 -48.09 11.60
C VAL A 281 55.54 -47.91 11.84
N ASP A 282 56.06 -46.68 11.72
CA ASP A 282 57.46 -46.35 11.94
C ASP A 282 57.93 -46.63 13.39
N LEU A 283 57.01 -46.46 14.37
CA LEU A 283 57.27 -46.79 15.78
C LEU A 283 57.29 -48.31 16.09
N VAL A 284 56.61 -49.11 15.29
CA VAL A 284 56.49 -50.57 15.46
C VAL A 284 57.69 -51.29 14.73
N GLU A 285 58.25 -50.64 13.72
CA GLU A 285 59.41 -51.17 12.96
C GLU A 285 60.79 -50.72 13.52
N SER A 286 60.79 -49.80 14.51
CA SER A 286 61.97 -49.38 15.25
C SER A 286 62.13 -50.20 16.55
#